data_eefe683cfcc28b49a0c26f690eeaacd6
#
_entry.id   eefe683cfcc28b49a0c26f690eeaacd6
#
_cell.length_a   1.000
_cell.length_b   1.000
_cell.length_c   1.000
_cell.angle_alpha   90.00
_cell.angle_beta   90.00
_cell.angle_gamma   90.00
#
_symmetry.space_group_name_H-M   'P 1'
#
loop_
_entity.id
_entity.type
_entity.pdbx_description
1 polymer ?
#
loop_
_entity_poly.entity_id
_entity_poly.type
_entity_poly.pdbx_seq_one_letter_code
_entity_poly.pdbx_strand_id
1 'polypeptide(L)'
;MFDNTKTIKDFDPELWSSIDNEMARQEDHIELIASENYTSKRVLEAQGSVLTNKYAEGYPGKRYYGGCENVDIAESLAIERAKEIYGAAFANVQPHSGASANSAVYLALCDAGDTILGMSLDHGGHLTHGAKVNFSGKTYESFQYGLDPSTGEINYEEVKKLAKENNPKMIVAGFSAYSGIVDWKRFREVADSVGAYLLVDMAHVSGLIAAGEYPSPVPFADVVTTTTHKTLRGPRGGLILAKENEEIHKKLNSAIFPGTQGGPLMHVIAAKAVCFKEALEPSFKEYQKQVKLNAKKMANTFMERGINIVSNGTENHMFLVDLIEKGLTGKEADDALGRANITVNKNTVPNDPQSPFVTSGLRIGTPASTTRGFKEAEMSEVASWICDILDEINNEEIISEVRDKVKALCSKFPVYS
;
A
#
# COMPACT_ATOMS: atom_id res chain seq x y z
N MET A 1 19.16 -23.29 -28.50
CA MET A 1 17.75 -22.96 -28.75
C MET A 1 16.98 -23.41 -27.53
N PHE A 2 16.03 -22.61 -27.00
CA PHE A 2 15.25 -23.00 -25.83
C PHE A 2 14.32 -24.14 -26.14
N ASP A 3 14.17 -25.11 -25.23
CA ASP A 3 13.12 -26.12 -25.28
C ASP A 3 11.81 -25.51 -24.71
N ASN A 4 10.96 -24.99 -25.58
CA ASN A 4 9.71 -24.34 -25.22
C ASN A 4 8.57 -25.33 -24.87
N THR A 5 8.85 -26.65 -24.88
CA THR A 5 7.85 -27.68 -24.56
C THR A 5 7.77 -27.96 -23.05
N LYS A 6 8.81 -27.61 -22.31
CA LYS A 6 8.89 -27.80 -20.86
C LYS A 6 8.32 -26.60 -20.13
N THR A 7 7.44 -26.88 -19.15
CA THR A 7 6.98 -25.91 -18.16
C THR A 7 8.03 -25.68 -17.10
N ILE A 8 7.84 -24.68 -16.21
CA ILE A 8 8.69 -24.50 -15.01
C ILE A 8 8.73 -25.78 -14.18
N LYS A 9 7.57 -26.44 -14.01
CA LYS A 9 7.45 -27.71 -13.26
C LYS A 9 8.36 -28.79 -13.78
N ASP A 10 8.49 -28.88 -15.12
CA ASP A 10 9.29 -29.93 -15.78
C ASP A 10 10.79 -29.56 -15.84
N PHE A 11 11.09 -28.26 -15.86
CA PHE A 11 12.46 -27.74 -16.05
C PHE A 11 13.16 -27.48 -14.71
N ASP A 12 12.43 -26.89 -13.73
CA ASP A 12 12.94 -26.53 -12.41
C ASP A 12 11.89 -26.91 -11.33
N PRO A 13 11.80 -28.19 -10.95
CA PRO A 13 10.82 -28.66 -9.99
C PRO A 13 11.01 -28.08 -8.58
N GLU A 14 12.22 -27.66 -8.21
CA GLU A 14 12.51 -27.03 -6.92
C GLU A 14 11.87 -25.63 -6.85
N LEU A 15 12.07 -24.80 -7.88
CA LEU A 15 11.40 -23.51 -7.98
C LEU A 15 9.88 -23.67 -8.10
N TRP A 16 9.41 -24.64 -8.89
CA TRP A 16 7.98 -24.91 -9.02
C TRP A 16 7.36 -25.27 -7.67
N SER A 17 8.04 -26.09 -6.86
CA SER A 17 7.56 -26.45 -5.50
C SER A 17 7.37 -25.19 -4.62
N SER A 18 8.25 -24.22 -4.71
CA SER A 18 8.10 -22.95 -3.98
C SER A 18 6.85 -22.18 -4.43
N ILE A 19 6.59 -22.10 -5.74
CA ILE A 19 5.42 -21.43 -6.30
C ILE A 19 4.12 -22.15 -5.89
N ASP A 20 4.12 -23.46 -6.00
CA ASP A 20 2.97 -24.33 -5.67
C ASP A 20 2.62 -24.25 -4.18
N ASN A 21 3.64 -24.27 -3.31
CA ASN A 21 3.47 -24.10 -1.86
C ASN A 21 2.95 -22.72 -1.49
N GLU A 22 3.41 -21.65 -2.15
CA GLU A 22 2.88 -20.30 -1.90
C GLU A 22 1.43 -20.17 -2.39
N MET A 23 1.08 -20.78 -3.52
CA MET A 23 -0.30 -20.84 -3.99
C MET A 23 -1.19 -21.57 -2.98
N ALA A 24 -0.76 -22.72 -2.47
CA ALA A 24 -1.47 -23.45 -1.42
C ALA A 24 -1.59 -22.64 -0.12
N ARG A 25 -0.52 -21.93 0.29
CA ARG A 25 -0.58 -21.03 1.44
C ARG A 25 -1.65 -19.95 1.26
N GLN A 26 -1.69 -19.30 0.09
CA GLN A 26 -2.68 -18.25 -0.20
C GLN A 26 -4.11 -18.79 -0.23
N GLU A 27 -4.32 -20.05 -0.64
CA GLU A 27 -5.63 -20.69 -0.57
C GLU A 27 -6.05 -21.03 0.86
N ASP A 28 -5.12 -21.53 1.70
CA ASP A 28 -5.40 -22.09 3.03
C ASP A 28 -5.33 -21.05 4.17
N HIS A 29 -4.80 -19.86 3.92
CA HIS A 29 -4.63 -18.80 4.92
C HIS A 29 -5.60 -17.64 4.69
N ILE A 30 -5.98 -16.99 5.78
CA ILE A 30 -6.66 -15.69 5.75
C ILE A 30 -5.61 -14.59 5.76
N GLU A 31 -5.52 -13.85 4.66
CA GLU A 31 -4.58 -12.74 4.50
C GLU A 31 -5.19 -11.44 5.03
N LEU A 32 -4.57 -10.87 6.07
CA LEU A 32 -4.98 -9.63 6.72
C LEU A 32 -3.86 -8.57 6.76
N ILE A 33 -2.76 -8.78 6.05
CA ILE A 33 -1.76 -7.73 5.87
C ILE A 33 -2.38 -6.61 5.02
N ALA A 34 -2.48 -5.40 5.58
CA ALA A 34 -3.18 -4.26 4.96
C ALA A 34 -2.61 -3.81 3.60
N SER A 35 -1.37 -4.18 3.30
CA SER A 35 -0.67 -3.86 2.05
C SER A 35 -0.67 -4.99 1.02
N GLU A 36 -1.36 -6.09 1.28
CA GLU A 36 -1.47 -7.23 0.38
C GLU A 36 -2.86 -7.36 -0.24
N ASN A 37 -2.90 -7.97 -1.43
CA ASN A 37 -4.13 -8.23 -2.16
C ASN A 37 -3.90 -9.33 -3.20
N TYR A 38 -4.98 -9.94 -3.65
CA TYR A 38 -4.96 -10.91 -4.76
C TYR A 38 -5.31 -10.20 -6.06
N THR A 39 -4.38 -10.19 -6.99
CA THR A 39 -4.60 -9.58 -8.30
C THR A 39 -5.37 -10.51 -9.24
N SER A 40 -6.04 -9.95 -10.24
CA SER A 40 -6.82 -10.74 -11.20
C SER A 40 -5.93 -11.59 -12.11
N LYS A 41 -6.51 -12.68 -12.65
CA LYS A 41 -5.85 -13.51 -13.66
C LYS A 41 -5.38 -12.69 -14.87
N ARG A 42 -6.15 -11.67 -15.30
CA ARG A 42 -5.78 -10.78 -16.41
C ARG A 42 -4.51 -9.97 -16.12
N VAL A 43 -4.33 -9.52 -14.87
CA VAL A 43 -3.12 -8.84 -14.44
C VAL A 43 -1.93 -9.81 -14.47
N LEU A 44 -2.11 -11.06 -14.01
CA LEU A 44 -1.06 -12.10 -14.07
C LEU A 44 -0.70 -12.47 -15.51
N GLU A 45 -1.67 -12.56 -16.43
CA GLU A 45 -1.44 -12.79 -17.85
C GLU A 45 -0.61 -11.66 -18.49
N ALA A 46 -0.89 -10.40 -18.15
CA ALA A 46 -0.11 -9.27 -18.63
C ALA A 46 1.32 -9.29 -18.07
N GLN A 47 1.51 -9.65 -16.80
CA GLN A 47 2.81 -9.81 -16.15
C GLN A 47 3.67 -10.90 -16.82
N GLY A 48 3.08 -12.03 -17.23
CA GLY A 48 3.75 -13.12 -17.92
C GLY A 48 3.85 -12.96 -19.44
N SER A 49 3.52 -11.78 -19.98
CA SER A 49 3.49 -11.56 -21.43
C SER A 49 4.87 -11.34 -22.04
N VAL A 50 4.94 -11.49 -23.38
CA VAL A 50 6.14 -11.25 -24.19
C VAL A 50 6.66 -9.80 -24.13
N LEU A 51 5.89 -8.87 -23.56
CA LEU A 51 6.31 -7.49 -23.38
C LEU A 51 7.53 -7.34 -22.46
N THR A 52 7.82 -8.36 -21.64
CA THR A 52 9.06 -8.44 -20.86
C THR A 52 10.33 -8.37 -21.70
N ASN A 53 10.26 -8.78 -22.98
CA ASN A 53 11.42 -8.82 -23.89
C ASN A 53 11.74 -7.45 -24.49
N LYS A 54 10.84 -6.45 -24.38
CA LYS A 54 11.00 -5.18 -25.11
C LYS A 54 11.70 -4.11 -24.27
N TYR A 55 12.81 -3.62 -24.79
CA TYR A 55 13.54 -2.47 -24.25
C TYR A 55 12.95 -1.16 -24.79
N ALA A 56 12.47 -0.27 -23.90
CA ALA A 56 11.69 0.91 -24.30
C ALA A 56 12.04 2.19 -23.52
N GLU A 57 13.35 2.49 -23.40
CA GLU A 57 13.80 3.76 -22.80
C GLU A 57 13.19 4.99 -23.48
N GLY A 58 12.85 5.98 -22.70
CA GLY A 58 12.09 7.15 -23.10
C GLY A 58 10.60 7.02 -22.80
N TYR A 59 9.78 7.68 -23.58
CA TYR A 59 8.32 7.79 -23.38
C TYR A 59 7.57 7.50 -24.68
N PRO A 60 6.26 7.22 -24.68
CA PRO A 60 5.48 7.00 -25.89
C PRO A 60 5.72 8.07 -26.96
N GLY A 61 6.05 7.64 -28.17
CA GLY A 61 6.39 8.51 -29.30
C GLY A 61 7.77 9.20 -29.21
N LYS A 62 8.53 9.00 -28.14
CA LYS A 62 9.86 9.57 -27.91
C LYS A 62 10.80 8.53 -27.29
N ARG A 63 10.94 7.37 -27.95
CA ARG A 63 11.80 6.26 -27.52
C ARG A 63 13.20 6.39 -28.09
N TYR A 64 14.16 5.84 -27.35
CA TYR A 64 15.54 5.73 -27.81
C TYR A 64 15.78 4.50 -28.69
N TYR A 65 14.83 3.56 -28.74
CA TYR A 65 14.91 2.29 -29.47
C TYR A 65 13.76 2.13 -30.46
N GLY A 66 14.01 1.43 -31.58
CA GLY A 66 12.97 1.08 -32.55
C GLY A 66 12.06 -0.04 -32.07
N GLY A 67 10.94 -0.27 -32.78
CA GLY A 67 9.98 -1.36 -32.51
C GLY A 67 9.15 -1.15 -31.24
N CYS A 68 8.86 0.10 -30.88
CA CYS A 68 8.13 0.46 -29.65
C CYS A 68 6.65 0.78 -29.88
N GLU A 69 6.16 0.72 -31.10
CA GLU A 69 4.81 1.10 -31.50
C GLU A 69 3.72 0.36 -30.69
N ASN A 70 3.90 -0.91 -30.36
CA ASN A 70 2.94 -1.69 -29.58
C ASN A 70 3.05 -1.42 -28.07
N VAL A 71 4.27 -1.25 -27.53
CA VAL A 71 4.46 -0.92 -26.12
C VAL A 71 4.06 0.53 -25.81
N ASP A 72 4.14 1.43 -26.79
CA ASP A 72 3.63 2.79 -26.70
C ASP A 72 2.11 2.79 -26.48
N ILE A 73 1.38 1.90 -27.13
CA ILE A 73 -0.07 1.73 -26.90
C ILE A 73 -0.34 1.29 -25.46
N ALA A 74 0.42 0.29 -24.97
CA ALA A 74 0.23 -0.21 -23.60
C ALA A 74 0.50 0.86 -22.55
N GLU A 75 1.60 1.62 -22.70
CA GLU A 75 1.94 2.69 -21.76
C GLU A 75 0.95 3.87 -21.85
N SER A 76 0.54 4.27 -23.04
CA SER A 76 -0.46 5.32 -23.25
C SER A 76 -1.80 4.96 -22.61
N LEU A 77 -2.26 3.72 -22.76
CA LEU A 77 -3.47 3.23 -22.09
C LEU A 77 -3.34 3.30 -20.56
N ALA A 78 -2.19 2.94 -20.01
CA ALA A 78 -1.96 3.02 -18.57
C ALA A 78 -1.99 4.49 -18.08
N ILE A 79 -1.34 5.39 -18.81
CA ILE A 79 -1.31 6.83 -18.49
C ILE A 79 -2.71 7.43 -18.51
N GLU A 80 -3.47 7.23 -19.61
CA GLU A 80 -4.80 7.84 -19.76
C GLU A 80 -5.80 7.29 -18.72
N ARG A 81 -5.79 5.99 -18.45
CA ARG A 81 -6.63 5.37 -17.42
C ARG A 81 -6.28 5.86 -16.01
N ALA A 82 -5.00 6.03 -15.69
CA ALA A 82 -4.58 6.59 -14.42
C ALA A 82 -5.07 8.03 -14.24
N LYS A 83 -4.95 8.85 -15.28
CA LYS A 83 -5.48 10.23 -15.29
C LYS A 83 -6.99 10.25 -15.10
N GLU A 84 -7.72 9.38 -15.79
CA GLU A 84 -9.17 9.27 -15.69
C GLU A 84 -9.63 8.87 -14.27
N ILE A 85 -9.02 7.83 -13.67
CA ILE A 85 -9.36 7.35 -12.33
C ILE A 85 -9.22 8.44 -11.27
N TYR A 86 -8.12 9.19 -11.32
CA TYR A 86 -7.77 10.12 -10.25
C TYR A 86 -8.07 11.58 -10.56
N GLY A 87 -8.55 11.90 -11.77
CA GLY A 87 -8.76 13.27 -12.21
C GLY A 87 -7.47 14.08 -12.28
N ALA A 88 -6.34 13.43 -12.59
CA ALA A 88 -5.03 14.04 -12.66
C ALA A 88 -4.72 14.57 -14.07
N ALA A 89 -4.01 15.70 -14.15
CA ALA A 89 -3.54 16.24 -15.43
C ALA A 89 -2.33 15.46 -16.00
N PHE A 90 -1.53 14.88 -15.10
CA PHE A 90 -0.30 14.15 -15.42
C PHE A 90 -0.27 12.79 -14.73
N ALA A 91 0.26 11.78 -15.44
CA ALA A 91 0.59 10.49 -14.88
C ALA A 91 1.90 9.96 -15.48
N ASN A 92 2.77 9.41 -14.61
CA ASN A 92 3.93 8.62 -15.03
C ASN A 92 3.79 7.22 -14.43
N VAL A 93 3.70 6.21 -15.30
CA VAL A 93 3.44 4.81 -14.95
C VAL A 93 4.71 3.95 -14.90
N GLN A 94 5.87 4.53 -15.17
CA GLN A 94 7.14 3.82 -15.22
C GLN A 94 7.78 3.48 -13.86
N PRO A 95 7.48 4.14 -12.71
CA PRO A 95 8.12 3.77 -11.45
C PRO A 95 7.97 2.28 -11.15
N HIS A 96 9.11 1.63 -10.81
CA HIS A 96 9.15 0.19 -10.51
C HIS A 96 8.47 -0.15 -9.18
N SER A 97 8.42 0.80 -8.26
CA SER A 97 7.80 0.66 -6.93
C SER A 97 7.35 2.03 -6.38
N GLY A 98 6.62 2.03 -5.26
CA GLY A 98 6.32 3.26 -4.53
C GLY A 98 7.59 3.99 -4.06
N ALA A 99 8.60 3.24 -3.61
CA ALA A 99 9.88 3.83 -3.21
C ALA A 99 10.59 4.50 -4.40
N SER A 100 10.56 3.90 -5.60
CA SER A 100 11.12 4.51 -6.82
C SER A 100 10.34 5.77 -7.22
N ALA A 101 9.00 5.76 -7.08
CA ALA A 101 8.17 6.93 -7.32
C ALA A 101 8.55 8.08 -6.39
N ASN A 102 8.62 7.82 -5.08
CA ASN A 102 9.02 8.81 -4.09
C ASN A 102 10.45 9.34 -4.34
N SER A 103 11.41 8.45 -4.64
CA SER A 103 12.79 8.85 -4.97
C SER A 103 12.86 9.82 -6.15
N ALA A 104 12.08 9.54 -7.19
CA ALA A 104 12.04 10.40 -8.38
C ALA A 104 11.41 11.76 -8.06
N VAL A 105 10.38 11.82 -7.22
CA VAL A 105 9.77 13.09 -6.80
C VAL A 105 10.76 13.92 -5.97
N TYR A 106 11.48 13.31 -5.04
CA TYR A 106 12.54 13.99 -4.30
C TYR A 106 13.63 14.53 -5.24
N LEU A 107 14.13 13.69 -6.15
CA LEU A 107 15.15 14.11 -7.13
C LEU A 107 14.66 15.25 -8.04
N ALA A 108 13.36 15.28 -8.38
CA ALA A 108 12.76 16.30 -9.23
C ALA A 108 12.63 17.66 -8.56
N LEU A 109 12.37 17.70 -7.24
CA LEU A 109 11.88 18.89 -6.54
C LEU A 109 12.75 19.34 -5.37
N CYS A 110 13.72 18.52 -4.95
CA CYS A 110 14.63 18.81 -3.84
C CYS A 110 16.09 18.58 -4.25
N ASP A 111 16.99 19.36 -3.66
CA ASP A 111 18.43 19.14 -3.74
C ASP A 111 18.90 18.33 -2.52
N ALA A 112 20.03 17.62 -2.62
CA ALA A 112 20.61 16.90 -1.50
C ALA A 112 20.91 17.86 -0.34
N GLY A 113 20.46 17.51 0.87
CA GLY A 113 20.57 18.36 2.05
C GLY A 113 19.36 19.27 2.29
N ASP A 114 18.43 19.37 1.35
CA ASP A 114 17.19 20.10 1.61
C ASP A 114 16.41 19.48 2.78
N THR A 115 15.68 20.31 3.49
CA THR A 115 14.83 19.88 4.62
C THR A 115 13.51 19.29 4.10
N ILE A 116 13.12 18.15 4.66
CA ILE A 116 11.82 17.52 4.44
C ILE A 116 11.10 17.28 5.76
N LEU A 117 9.76 17.32 5.73
CA LEU A 117 8.91 17.03 6.90
C LEU A 117 7.95 15.92 6.54
N GLY A 118 8.03 14.76 7.21
CA GLY A 118 7.18 13.59 6.95
C GLY A 118 6.62 12.97 8.23
N MET A 119 5.69 12.02 8.09
CA MET A 119 5.15 11.27 9.23
C MET A 119 6.20 10.32 9.79
N SER A 120 6.33 10.28 11.12
CA SER A 120 7.21 9.33 11.81
C SER A 120 6.84 7.89 11.49
N LEU A 121 7.88 7.05 11.33
CA LEU A 121 7.70 5.61 11.11
C LEU A 121 6.93 4.96 12.27
N ASP A 122 7.24 5.34 13.51
CA ASP A 122 6.61 4.82 14.73
C ASP A 122 5.14 5.25 14.87
N HIS A 123 4.73 6.29 14.15
CA HIS A 123 3.36 6.79 14.10
C HIS A 123 2.63 6.42 12.79
N GLY A 124 3.17 5.46 12.05
CA GLY A 124 2.52 4.95 10.84
C GLY A 124 2.98 5.55 9.52
N GLY A 125 4.07 6.34 9.50
CA GLY A 125 4.70 6.80 8.27
C GLY A 125 5.32 5.66 7.46
N HIS A 126 5.77 5.97 6.25
CA HIS A 126 6.53 5.04 5.43
C HIS A 126 8.03 5.31 5.54
N LEU A 127 8.87 4.29 5.31
CA LEU A 127 10.35 4.44 5.29
C LEU A 127 10.81 5.61 4.43
N THR A 128 10.20 5.80 3.25
CA THR A 128 10.55 6.88 2.32
C THR A 128 10.04 8.26 2.72
N HIS A 129 9.41 8.42 3.89
CA HIS A 129 8.97 9.71 4.42
C HIS A 129 10.01 10.37 5.35
N GLY A 130 11.29 10.05 5.16
CA GLY A 130 12.38 10.65 5.92
C GLY A 130 12.94 9.76 7.05
N ALA A 131 12.63 8.46 7.08
CA ALA A 131 13.22 7.57 8.09
C ALA A 131 14.75 7.51 7.94
N LYS A 132 15.49 7.66 9.03
CA LYS A 132 16.97 7.75 9.05
C LYS A 132 17.69 6.57 8.40
N VAL A 133 17.09 5.40 8.39
CA VAL A 133 17.66 4.19 7.78
C VAL A 133 17.43 4.13 6.26
N ASN A 134 16.51 4.93 5.73
CA ASN A 134 16.14 4.99 4.32
C ASN A 134 16.94 6.06 3.57
N PHE A 135 16.98 5.96 2.22
CA PHE A 135 17.65 6.96 1.39
C PHE A 135 17.13 8.38 1.69
N SER A 136 15.82 8.54 1.94
CA SER A 136 15.20 9.84 2.21
C SER A 136 15.76 10.53 3.46
N GLY A 137 15.96 9.78 4.55
CA GLY A 137 16.58 10.30 5.77
C GLY A 137 18.11 10.34 5.75
N LYS A 138 18.76 9.76 4.72
CA LYS A 138 20.22 9.84 4.52
C LYS A 138 20.64 10.96 3.58
N THR A 139 19.75 11.32 2.63
CA THR A 139 20.04 12.33 1.60
C THR A 139 19.53 13.71 1.98
N TYR A 140 18.43 13.78 2.73
CA TYR A 140 17.73 15.00 3.12
C TYR A 140 17.77 15.20 4.63
N GLU A 141 17.73 16.47 5.08
CA GLU A 141 17.53 16.78 6.48
C GLU A 141 16.05 16.52 6.83
N SER A 142 15.76 15.45 7.56
CA SER A 142 14.40 15.00 7.79
C SER A 142 13.91 15.27 9.20
N PHE A 143 12.78 15.97 9.31
CA PHE A 143 11.98 16.14 10.51
C PHE A 143 10.69 15.32 10.40
N GLN A 144 10.12 14.95 11.54
CA GLN A 144 8.99 14.05 11.56
C GLN A 144 7.89 14.58 12.47
N TYR A 145 6.64 14.54 11.98
CA TYR A 145 5.43 14.79 12.75
C TYR A 145 4.80 13.47 13.20
N GLY A 146 3.96 13.55 14.22
CA GLY A 146 3.32 12.37 14.81
C GLY A 146 1.81 12.45 14.87
N LEU A 147 1.26 11.47 15.60
CA LEU A 147 -0.13 11.40 16.01
C LEU A 147 -0.26 12.02 17.40
N ASP A 148 -1.41 12.59 17.70
CA ASP A 148 -1.78 12.92 19.07
C ASP A 148 -1.94 11.62 19.88
N PRO A 149 -1.18 11.45 20.97
CA PRO A 149 -1.18 10.18 21.70
C PRO A 149 -2.49 9.89 22.45
N SER A 150 -3.34 10.90 22.62
CA SER A 150 -4.64 10.76 23.31
C SER A 150 -5.76 10.36 22.37
N THR A 151 -5.68 10.73 21.08
CA THR A 151 -6.72 10.46 20.08
C THR A 151 -6.30 9.46 19.02
N GLY A 152 -4.99 9.26 18.81
CA GLY A 152 -4.46 8.50 17.69
C GLY A 152 -4.63 9.19 16.32
N GLU A 153 -4.95 10.47 16.31
CA GLU A 153 -5.15 11.27 15.09
C GLU A 153 -3.92 12.11 14.74
N ILE A 154 -3.80 12.51 13.46
CA ILE A 154 -2.71 13.40 13.00
C ILE A 154 -2.82 14.75 13.70
N ASN A 155 -1.73 15.16 14.39
CA ASN A 155 -1.67 16.45 15.05
C ASN A 155 -1.27 17.56 14.06
N TYR A 156 -2.24 18.17 13.41
CA TYR A 156 -1.99 19.21 12.40
C TYR A 156 -1.38 20.50 12.97
N GLU A 157 -1.59 20.81 14.26
CA GLU A 157 -0.94 21.97 14.89
C GLU A 157 0.55 21.71 15.08
N GLU A 158 0.93 20.47 15.40
CA GLU A 158 2.33 20.04 15.42
C GLU A 158 2.94 20.09 14.03
N VAL A 159 2.26 19.59 13.00
CA VAL A 159 2.73 19.70 11.60
C VAL A 159 3.01 21.15 11.24
N LYS A 160 2.10 22.08 11.56
CA LYS A 160 2.25 23.50 11.30
C LYS A 160 3.40 24.13 12.06
N LYS A 161 3.56 23.76 13.34
CA LYS A 161 4.67 24.21 14.19
C LYS A 161 6.01 23.77 13.61
N LEU A 162 6.16 22.46 13.35
CA LEU A 162 7.39 21.90 12.80
C LEU A 162 7.74 22.46 11.41
N ALA A 163 6.73 22.70 10.57
CA ALA A 163 6.93 23.33 9.25
C ALA A 163 7.50 24.75 9.40
N LYS A 164 6.98 25.57 10.35
CA LYS A 164 7.49 26.91 10.60
C LYS A 164 8.89 26.94 11.21
N GLU A 165 9.18 26.01 12.11
CA GLU A 165 10.48 25.92 12.79
C GLU A 165 11.59 25.46 11.85
N ASN A 166 11.29 24.54 10.92
CA ASN A 166 12.29 23.88 10.09
C ASN A 166 12.28 24.32 8.63
N ASN A 167 11.27 25.10 8.20
CA ASN A 167 11.12 25.63 6.85
C ASN A 167 11.40 24.59 5.74
N PRO A 168 10.67 23.45 5.69
CA PRO A 168 10.99 22.37 4.79
C PRO A 168 10.77 22.76 3.33
N LYS A 169 11.60 22.24 2.44
CA LYS A 169 11.43 22.32 0.99
C LYS A 169 10.22 21.50 0.54
N MET A 170 9.96 20.37 1.23
CA MET A 170 8.85 19.47 0.92
C MET A 170 8.19 18.95 2.20
N ILE A 171 6.87 18.96 2.22
CA ILE A 171 6.06 18.24 3.22
C ILE A 171 5.53 16.97 2.57
N VAL A 172 5.73 15.83 3.23
CA VAL A 172 5.28 14.52 2.78
C VAL A 172 4.11 14.08 3.65
N ALA A 173 2.92 14.03 3.07
CA ALA A 173 1.73 13.50 3.71
C ALA A 173 1.43 12.09 3.19
N GLY A 174 0.75 11.28 4.00
CA GLY A 174 0.45 9.88 3.68
C GLY A 174 0.94 8.95 4.77
N PHE A 175 0.55 7.69 4.69
CA PHE A 175 0.74 6.74 5.78
C PHE A 175 0.84 5.29 5.29
N SER A 176 1.38 4.44 6.15
CA SER A 176 1.37 2.98 6.04
C SER A 176 0.49 2.32 7.12
N ALA A 177 0.25 3.01 8.25
CA ALA A 177 -0.49 2.47 9.38
C ALA A 177 -1.27 3.58 10.11
N TYR A 178 -2.33 4.08 9.46
CA TYR A 178 -3.25 5.08 10.02
C TYR A 178 -4.68 4.73 9.61
N SER A 179 -5.60 4.67 10.58
CA SER A 179 -6.98 4.23 10.38
C SER A 179 -7.98 5.37 10.10
N GLY A 180 -7.57 6.63 10.29
CA GLY A 180 -8.44 7.80 10.10
C GLY A 180 -8.46 8.34 8.67
N ILE A 181 -9.20 9.44 8.50
CA ILE A 181 -9.21 10.24 7.27
C ILE A 181 -8.16 11.34 7.39
N VAL A 182 -7.36 11.52 6.34
CA VAL A 182 -6.39 12.62 6.26
C VAL A 182 -7.05 13.84 5.62
N ASP A 183 -6.92 14.98 6.26
CA ASP A 183 -7.32 16.28 5.72
C ASP A 183 -6.19 16.87 4.85
N TRP A 184 -6.25 16.56 3.56
CA TRP A 184 -5.27 17.05 2.58
C TRP A 184 -5.25 18.57 2.46
N LYS A 185 -6.39 19.24 2.70
CA LYS A 185 -6.49 20.69 2.65
C LYS A 185 -5.67 21.34 3.74
N ARG A 186 -5.71 20.81 4.97
CA ARG A 186 -4.87 21.31 6.08
C ARG A 186 -3.38 21.15 5.77
N PHE A 187 -2.97 20.02 5.16
CA PHE A 187 -1.58 19.86 4.71
C PHE A 187 -1.21 20.90 3.64
N ARG A 188 -2.10 21.20 2.67
CA ARG A 188 -1.86 22.23 1.67
C ARG A 188 -1.70 23.61 2.32
N GLU A 189 -2.57 23.97 3.25
CA GLU A 189 -2.49 25.25 3.97
C GLU A 189 -1.17 25.39 4.75
N VAL A 190 -0.70 24.31 5.38
CA VAL A 190 0.60 24.31 6.06
C VAL A 190 1.74 24.47 5.05
N ALA A 191 1.74 23.73 3.96
CA ALA A 191 2.79 23.81 2.95
C ALA A 191 2.85 25.21 2.31
N ASP A 192 1.70 25.82 1.98
CA ASP A 192 1.62 27.19 1.47
C ASP A 192 2.19 28.21 2.45
N SER A 193 1.97 28.01 3.74
CA SER A 193 2.44 28.94 4.79
C SER A 193 3.96 29.06 4.89
N VAL A 194 4.70 28.08 4.36
CA VAL A 194 6.17 28.03 4.35
C VAL A 194 6.78 27.90 2.95
N GLY A 195 5.95 27.96 1.91
CA GLY A 195 6.39 27.84 0.52
C GLY A 195 6.94 26.47 0.13
N ALA A 196 6.51 25.41 0.84
CA ALA A 196 6.94 24.03 0.59
C ALA A 196 6.13 23.36 -0.52
N TYR A 197 6.75 22.41 -1.24
CA TYR A 197 6.01 21.44 -2.03
C TYR A 197 5.21 20.50 -1.11
N LEU A 198 4.03 20.08 -1.56
CA LEU A 198 3.23 19.04 -0.92
C LEU A 198 3.28 17.77 -1.78
N LEU A 199 4.02 16.76 -1.30
CA LEU A 199 3.97 15.39 -1.81
C LEU A 199 2.96 14.59 -0.98
N VAL A 200 2.01 13.93 -1.64
CA VAL A 200 1.11 12.98 -0.97
C VAL A 200 1.37 11.57 -1.48
N ASP A 201 1.79 10.68 -0.58
CA ASP A 201 1.87 9.25 -0.81
C ASP A 201 0.54 8.60 -0.38
N MET A 202 -0.33 8.31 -1.36
CA MET A 202 -1.65 7.72 -1.12
C MET A 202 -1.65 6.19 -1.27
N ALA A 203 -0.48 5.54 -1.23
CA ALA A 203 -0.32 4.13 -1.59
C ALA A 203 -1.32 3.19 -0.90
N HIS A 204 -1.58 3.39 0.39
CA HIS A 204 -2.48 2.53 1.14
C HIS A 204 -3.96 2.70 0.78
N VAL A 205 -4.38 3.91 0.44
CA VAL A 205 -5.79 4.25 0.19
C VAL A 205 -6.12 4.51 -1.28
N SER A 206 -5.17 4.27 -2.20
CA SER A 206 -5.33 4.61 -3.62
C SER A 206 -6.54 3.91 -4.27
N GLY A 207 -6.83 2.66 -3.91
CA GLY A 207 -8.03 1.97 -4.39
C GLY A 207 -9.31 2.57 -3.86
N LEU A 208 -9.34 2.97 -2.59
CA LEU A 208 -10.49 3.67 -1.98
C LEU A 208 -10.70 5.04 -2.64
N ILE A 209 -9.62 5.78 -2.93
CA ILE A 209 -9.69 7.07 -3.64
C ILE A 209 -10.21 6.86 -5.06
N ALA A 210 -9.72 5.85 -5.78
CA ALA A 210 -10.19 5.51 -7.13
C ALA A 210 -11.69 5.21 -7.18
N ALA A 211 -12.24 4.64 -6.12
CA ALA A 211 -13.66 4.32 -5.97
C ALA A 211 -14.51 5.47 -5.41
N GLY A 212 -13.90 6.58 -4.97
CA GLY A 212 -14.59 7.68 -4.29
C GLY A 212 -14.96 7.40 -2.84
N GLU A 213 -14.35 6.36 -2.23
CA GLU A 213 -14.58 5.93 -0.85
C GLU A 213 -13.61 6.56 0.18
N TYR A 214 -12.67 7.39 -0.30
CA TYR A 214 -11.71 8.17 0.51
C TYR A 214 -11.39 9.48 -0.20
N PRO A 215 -11.12 10.58 0.53
CA PRO A 215 -10.84 11.89 -0.09
C PRO A 215 -9.63 11.86 -1.01
N SER A 216 -9.72 12.46 -2.19
CA SER A 216 -8.62 12.56 -3.14
C SER A 216 -7.63 13.66 -2.74
N PRO A 217 -6.31 13.41 -2.72
CA PRO A 217 -5.29 14.43 -2.53
C PRO A 217 -4.96 15.23 -3.79
N VAL A 218 -5.35 14.76 -4.98
CA VAL A 218 -4.94 15.34 -6.28
C VAL A 218 -5.24 16.83 -6.39
N PRO A 219 -6.38 17.35 -5.92
CA PRO A 219 -6.65 18.80 -5.98
C PRO A 219 -5.71 19.64 -5.11
N PHE A 220 -5.12 19.06 -4.07
CA PHE A 220 -4.35 19.79 -3.05
C PHE A 220 -2.83 19.63 -3.20
N ALA A 221 -2.38 18.44 -3.58
CA ALA A 221 -0.96 18.13 -3.69
C ALA A 221 -0.31 18.75 -4.93
N ASP A 222 0.99 19.03 -4.88
CA ASP A 222 1.78 19.33 -6.08
C ASP A 222 2.09 18.07 -6.84
N VAL A 223 2.42 16.98 -6.11
CA VAL A 223 2.65 15.64 -6.64
C VAL A 223 1.99 14.61 -5.74
N VAL A 224 1.40 13.60 -6.34
CA VAL A 224 0.85 12.43 -5.65
C VAL A 224 1.58 11.19 -6.12
N THR A 225 1.99 10.34 -5.18
CA THR A 225 2.56 9.03 -5.48
C THR A 225 1.66 7.92 -4.95
N THR A 226 1.75 6.76 -5.57
CA THR A 226 1.09 5.56 -5.06
C THR A 226 1.79 4.29 -5.51
N THR A 227 1.48 3.18 -4.85
CA THR A 227 1.69 1.82 -5.34
C THR A 227 0.46 1.33 -6.08
N THR A 228 0.61 0.31 -6.91
CA THR A 228 -0.51 -0.27 -7.68
C THR A 228 -1.06 -1.57 -7.10
N HIS A 229 -0.41 -2.16 -6.08
CA HIS A 229 -0.65 -3.54 -5.62
C HIS A 229 -1.35 -3.69 -4.26
N LYS A 230 -1.77 -2.60 -3.61
CA LYS A 230 -2.46 -2.63 -2.30
C LYS A 230 -3.98 -2.61 -2.50
N THR A 231 -4.67 -1.61 -2.00
CA THR A 231 -6.12 -1.44 -2.21
C THR A 231 -6.49 -1.35 -3.70
N LEU A 232 -5.59 -0.87 -4.55
CA LEU A 232 -5.82 -0.78 -6.00
C LEU A 232 -5.82 -2.15 -6.70
N ARG A 233 -5.30 -3.21 -6.07
CA ARG A 233 -5.38 -4.61 -6.50
C ARG A 233 -4.70 -4.91 -7.84
N GLY A 234 -3.64 -4.18 -8.18
CA GLY A 234 -2.88 -4.34 -9.42
C GLY A 234 -1.52 -5.04 -9.24
N PRO A 235 -0.65 -4.97 -10.26
CA PRO A 235 0.69 -5.51 -10.18
C PRO A 235 1.54 -4.72 -9.20
N ARG A 236 2.61 -5.33 -8.68
CA ARG A 236 3.60 -4.59 -7.89
C ARG A 236 4.29 -3.54 -8.76
N GLY A 237 4.15 -2.28 -8.37
CA GLY A 237 4.67 -1.13 -9.11
C GLY A 237 4.33 0.18 -8.42
N GLY A 238 4.82 1.28 -8.97
CA GLY A 238 4.55 2.65 -8.54
C GLY A 238 3.84 3.48 -9.63
N LEU A 239 3.32 4.63 -9.22
CA LEU A 239 2.66 5.61 -10.08
C LEU A 239 2.92 6.99 -9.51
N ILE A 240 3.16 7.96 -10.39
CA ILE A 240 3.24 9.39 -10.05
C ILE A 240 2.11 10.12 -10.78
N LEU A 241 1.39 10.96 -10.05
CA LEU A 241 0.33 11.82 -10.56
C LEU A 241 0.62 13.27 -10.19
N ALA A 242 0.16 14.22 -11.00
CA ALA A 242 0.23 15.62 -10.64
C ALA A 242 -0.96 16.39 -11.22
N LYS A 243 -1.28 17.53 -10.57
CA LYS A 243 -2.15 18.56 -11.14
C LYS A 243 -1.44 19.27 -12.29
N GLU A 244 -2.13 20.15 -13.00
CA GLU A 244 -1.58 20.89 -14.13
C GLU A 244 -0.38 21.76 -13.69
N ASN A 245 0.81 21.41 -14.17
CA ASN A 245 2.05 22.17 -14.04
C ASN A 245 3.14 21.58 -14.96
N GLU A 246 3.30 22.16 -16.15
CA GLU A 246 4.25 21.65 -17.15
C GLU A 246 5.71 21.56 -16.66
N GLU A 247 6.14 22.50 -15.79
CA GLU A 247 7.50 22.50 -15.27
C GLU A 247 7.73 21.28 -14.38
N ILE A 248 6.78 21.01 -13.46
CA ILE A 248 6.83 19.84 -12.60
C ILE A 248 6.74 18.55 -13.44
N HIS A 249 5.86 18.49 -14.45
CA HIS A 249 5.73 17.31 -15.32
C HIS A 249 7.06 16.96 -16.02
N LYS A 250 7.76 17.98 -16.54
CA LYS A 250 9.08 17.79 -17.19
C LYS A 250 10.13 17.28 -16.19
N LYS A 251 10.18 17.87 -14.99
CA LYS A 251 11.09 17.44 -13.92
C LYS A 251 10.82 16.00 -13.48
N LEU A 252 9.55 15.63 -13.27
CA LEU A 252 9.16 14.27 -12.88
C LEU A 252 9.53 13.23 -13.94
N ASN A 253 9.25 13.51 -15.22
CA ASN A 253 9.65 12.62 -16.30
C ASN A 253 11.17 12.47 -16.38
N SER A 254 11.92 13.57 -16.30
CA SER A 254 13.38 13.54 -16.30
C SER A 254 13.96 12.80 -15.10
N ALA A 255 13.33 12.93 -13.91
CA ALA A 255 13.76 12.25 -12.69
C ALA A 255 13.52 10.73 -12.75
N ILE A 256 12.47 10.28 -13.44
CA ILE A 256 12.27 8.86 -13.71
C ILE A 256 13.25 8.40 -14.75
N PHE A 257 13.21 8.94 -15.96
CA PHE A 257 14.13 8.58 -17.02
C PHE A 257 14.74 9.85 -17.64
N PRO A 258 16.07 9.96 -17.64
CA PRO A 258 17.09 8.98 -17.21
C PRO A 258 17.53 9.07 -15.74
N GLY A 259 16.83 9.82 -14.87
CA GLY A 259 17.29 10.20 -13.54
C GLY A 259 17.49 9.03 -12.56
N THR A 260 16.47 8.20 -12.38
CA THR A 260 16.49 7.09 -11.39
C THR A 260 16.33 5.72 -12.01
N GLN A 261 15.83 5.62 -13.24
CA GLN A 261 15.57 4.37 -13.96
C GLN A 261 16.11 4.41 -15.38
N GLY A 262 16.36 3.22 -15.97
CA GLY A 262 16.63 3.00 -17.38
C GLY A 262 15.38 2.43 -18.07
N GLY A 263 15.52 1.25 -18.73
CA GLY A 263 14.41 0.61 -19.44
C GLY A 263 13.22 0.31 -18.54
N PRO A 264 12.01 0.76 -18.91
CA PRO A 264 10.80 0.51 -18.15
C PRO A 264 10.38 -0.96 -18.26
N LEU A 265 9.65 -1.45 -17.24
CA LEU A 265 9.12 -2.82 -17.19
C LEU A 265 7.80 -2.88 -17.98
N MET A 266 7.85 -3.11 -19.28
CA MET A 266 6.68 -2.99 -20.16
C MET A 266 5.58 -4.00 -19.83
N HIS A 267 5.91 -5.21 -19.38
CA HIS A 267 4.95 -6.20 -18.89
C HIS A 267 4.23 -5.74 -17.61
N VAL A 268 4.92 -5.03 -16.71
CA VAL A 268 4.31 -4.42 -15.52
C VAL A 268 3.42 -3.24 -15.90
N ILE A 269 3.84 -2.39 -16.84
CA ILE A 269 3.04 -1.27 -17.35
C ILE A 269 1.75 -1.78 -18.01
N ALA A 270 1.84 -2.84 -18.82
CA ALA A 270 0.65 -3.48 -19.38
C ALA A 270 -0.28 -4.01 -18.28
N ALA A 271 0.27 -4.64 -17.25
CA ALA A 271 -0.50 -5.10 -16.10
C ALA A 271 -1.13 -3.94 -15.30
N LYS A 272 -0.45 -2.78 -15.19
CA LYS A 272 -1.06 -1.54 -14.66
C LYS A 272 -2.22 -1.07 -15.53
N ALA A 273 -2.09 -1.11 -16.87
CA ALA A 273 -3.17 -0.74 -17.77
C ALA A 273 -4.41 -1.64 -17.59
N VAL A 274 -4.23 -2.94 -17.33
CA VAL A 274 -5.32 -3.86 -16.99
C VAL A 274 -5.94 -3.49 -15.65
N CYS A 275 -5.14 -3.34 -14.60
CA CYS A 275 -5.59 -2.94 -13.27
C CYS A 275 -6.41 -1.64 -13.30
N PHE A 276 -5.94 -0.64 -14.02
CA PHE A 276 -6.64 0.63 -14.15
C PHE A 276 -7.96 0.48 -14.92
N LYS A 277 -8.02 -0.40 -15.91
CA LYS A 277 -9.28 -0.72 -16.58
C LYS A 277 -10.28 -1.37 -15.62
N GLU A 278 -9.82 -2.28 -14.78
CA GLU A 278 -10.65 -2.89 -13.72
C GLU A 278 -11.12 -1.87 -12.69
N ALA A 279 -10.27 -0.92 -12.32
CA ALA A 279 -10.61 0.15 -11.36
C ALA A 279 -11.66 1.14 -11.88
N LEU A 280 -11.84 1.24 -13.20
CA LEU A 280 -12.90 2.03 -13.85
C LEU A 280 -14.26 1.30 -13.89
N GLU A 281 -14.30 -0.01 -13.62
CA GLU A 281 -15.55 -0.77 -13.65
C GLU A 281 -16.41 -0.51 -12.38
N PRO A 282 -17.74 -0.45 -12.50
CA PRO A 282 -18.62 -0.24 -11.34
C PRO A 282 -18.43 -1.26 -10.22
N SER A 283 -18.08 -2.50 -10.55
CA SER A 283 -17.80 -3.57 -9.59
C SER A 283 -16.61 -3.25 -8.65
N PHE A 284 -15.66 -2.46 -9.12
CA PHE A 284 -14.54 -2.03 -8.29
C PHE A 284 -14.97 -1.07 -7.16
N LYS A 285 -15.96 -0.21 -7.44
CA LYS A 285 -16.53 0.66 -6.42
C LYS A 285 -17.23 -0.14 -5.34
N GLU A 286 -18.03 -1.13 -5.71
CA GLU A 286 -18.69 -2.02 -4.75
C GLU A 286 -17.66 -2.83 -3.93
N TYR A 287 -16.59 -3.29 -4.56
CA TYR A 287 -15.49 -3.96 -3.88
C TYR A 287 -14.85 -3.05 -2.81
N GLN A 288 -14.51 -1.81 -3.13
CA GLN A 288 -13.86 -0.89 -2.19
C GLN A 288 -14.79 -0.50 -1.03
N LYS A 289 -16.08 -0.36 -1.31
CA LYS A 289 -17.09 -0.16 -0.26
C LYS A 289 -17.14 -1.35 0.70
N GLN A 290 -17.12 -2.58 0.16
CA GLN A 290 -17.09 -3.79 0.96
C GLN A 290 -15.80 -3.89 1.79
N VAL A 291 -14.65 -3.48 1.26
CA VAL A 291 -13.38 -3.41 2.00
C VAL A 291 -13.52 -2.57 3.27
N LYS A 292 -14.13 -1.39 3.18
CA LYS A 292 -14.38 -0.52 4.35
C LYS A 292 -15.37 -1.13 5.35
N LEU A 293 -16.47 -1.70 4.85
CA LEU A 293 -17.47 -2.35 5.71
C LEU A 293 -16.84 -3.51 6.48
N ASN A 294 -16.03 -4.31 5.84
CA ASN A 294 -15.29 -5.42 6.44
C ASN A 294 -14.33 -4.93 7.53
N ALA A 295 -13.53 -3.90 7.24
CA ALA A 295 -12.60 -3.33 8.22
C ALA A 295 -13.35 -2.79 9.44
N LYS A 296 -14.44 -2.06 9.23
CA LYS A 296 -15.27 -1.52 10.30
C LYS A 296 -15.93 -2.62 11.15
N LYS A 297 -16.43 -3.68 10.49
CA LYS A 297 -17.03 -4.81 11.21
C LYS A 297 -16.00 -5.54 12.06
N MET A 298 -14.80 -5.81 11.54
CA MET A 298 -13.73 -6.43 12.33
C MET A 298 -13.35 -5.56 13.53
N ALA A 299 -13.05 -4.27 13.32
CA ALA A 299 -12.67 -3.36 14.39
C ALA A 299 -13.73 -3.31 15.50
N ASN A 300 -15.02 -3.24 15.13
CA ASN A 300 -16.12 -3.27 16.10
C ASN A 300 -16.16 -4.58 16.89
N THR A 301 -15.93 -5.74 16.23
CA THR A 301 -15.92 -7.04 16.91
C THR A 301 -14.77 -7.11 17.94
N PHE A 302 -13.58 -6.57 17.62
CA PHE A 302 -12.47 -6.47 18.58
C PHE A 302 -12.87 -5.63 19.80
N MET A 303 -13.47 -4.45 19.58
CA MET A 303 -13.90 -3.55 20.66
C MET A 303 -15.01 -4.19 21.51
N GLU A 304 -15.99 -4.88 20.91
CA GLU A 304 -17.03 -5.65 21.61
C GLU A 304 -16.45 -6.76 22.48
N ARG A 305 -15.28 -7.31 22.10
CA ARG A 305 -14.51 -8.31 22.86
C ARG A 305 -13.54 -7.67 23.87
N GLY A 306 -13.57 -6.34 24.05
CA GLY A 306 -12.74 -5.62 25.01
C GLY A 306 -11.28 -5.46 24.60
N ILE A 307 -10.97 -5.55 23.31
CA ILE A 307 -9.63 -5.32 22.78
C ILE A 307 -9.55 -3.89 22.22
N ASN A 308 -8.54 -3.15 22.61
CA ASN A 308 -8.37 -1.76 22.22
C ASN A 308 -7.99 -1.63 20.74
N ILE A 309 -8.66 -0.71 20.04
CA ILE A 309 -8.35 -0.30 18.68
C ILE A 309 -7.88 1.16 18.70
N VAL A 310 -6.71 1.42 18.13
CA VAL A 310 -6.19 2.77 18.02
C VAL A 310 -7.19 3.65 17.26
N SER A 311 -7.43 4.87 17.77
CA SER A 311 -8.46 5.81 17.27
C SER A 311 -9.91 5.30 17.37
N ASN A 312 -10.17 4.29 18.20
CA ASN A 312 -11.51 3.72 18.43
C ASN A 312 -12.25 3.29 17.15
N GLY A 313 -11.50 2.79 16.14
CA GLY A 313 -12.10 2.28 14.91
C GLY A 313 -11.31 2.55 13.65
N THR A 314 -12.00 2.55 12.52
CA THR A 314 -11.40 2.84 11.21
C THR A 314 -12.37 3.51 10.24
N GLU A 315 -11.81 4.38 9.39
CA GLU A 315 -12.48 5.04 8.27
C GLU A 315 -11.94 4.60 6.91
N ASN A 316 -11.07 3.57 6.90
CA ASN A 316 -10.47 3.04 5.67
C ASN A 316 -10.42 1.50 5.65
N HIS A 317 -9.41 0.91 5.06
CA HIS A 317 -9.26 -0.55 4.84
C HIS A 317 -8.49 -1.27 5.94
N MET A 318 -7.99 -0.54 6.95
CA MET A 318 -7.16 -1.12 8.02
C MET A 318 -7.46 -0.50 9.38
N PHE A 319 -7.02 -1.18 10.42
CA PHE A 319 -7.00 -0.67 11.79
C PHE A 319 -5.80 -1.25 12.55
N LEU A 320 -5.48 -0.62 13.68
CA LEU A 320 -4.40 -1.05 14.58
C LEU A 320 -5.00 -1.59 15.86
N VAL A 321 -4.64 -2.83 16.19
CA VAL A 321 -4.99 -3.48 17.46
C VAL A 321 -3.92 -3.11 18.48
N ASP A 322 -4.31 -2.55 19.62
CA ASP A 322 -3.43 -2.25 20.74
C ASP A 322 -3.51 -3.38 21.78
N LEU A 323 -2.38 -4.02 22.01
CA LEU A 323 -2.24 -5.17 22.93
C LEU A 323 -1.58 -4.81 24.27
N ILE A 324 -1.27 -3.51 24.52
CA ILE A 324 -0.56 -3.06 25.72
C ILE A 324 -1.30 -3.50 26.98
N GLU A 325 -2.60 -3.22 27.08
CA GLU A 325 -3.41 -3.58 28.25
C GLU A 325 -3.60 -5.10 28.44
N LYS A 326 -3.52 -5.88 27.35
CA LYS A 326 -3.50 -7.34 27.41
C LYS A 326 -2.17 -7.92 27.89
N GLY A 327 -1.13 -7.09 27.95
CA GLY A 327 0.23 -7.55 28.30
C GLY A 327 0.86 -8.45 27.24
N LEU A 328 0.37 -8.41 25.99
CA LEU A 328 0.89 -9.17 24.86
C LEU A 328 1.76 -8.31 23.96
N THR A 329 2.73 -8.94 23.31
CA THR A 329 3.51 -8.30 22.26
C THR A 329 2.93 -8.59 20.88
N GLY A 330 3.18 -7.69 19.94
CA GLY A 330 2.82 -7.89 18.54
C GLY A 330 3.49 -9.14 17.96
N LYS A 331 4.72 -9.44 18.41
CA LYS A 331 5.46 -10.64 17.98
C LYS A 331 4.77 -11.93 18.43
N GLU A 332 4.39 -12.04 19.71
CA GLU A 332 3.69 -13.23 20.21
C GLU A 332 2.35 -13.44 19.49
N ALA A 333 1.60 -12.36 19.27
CA ALA A 333 0.34 -12.41 18.57
C ALA A 333 0.51 -12.82 17.09
N ASP A 334 1.48 -12.25 16.37
CA ASP A 334 1.81 -12.60 14.98
C ASP A 334 2.20 -14.09 14.86
N ASP A 335 3.07 -14.59 15.76
CA ASP A 335 3.51 -15.99 15.79
C ASP A 335 2.33 -16.96 16.05
N ALA A 336 1.43 -16.64 16.99
CA ALA A 336 0.28 -17.49 17.34
C ALA A 336 -0.76 -17.53 16.21
N LEU A 337 -1.09 -16.36 15.64
CA LEU A 337 -2.03 -16.24 14.52
C LEU A 337 -1.50 -16.92 13.26
N GLY A 338 -0.20 -16.82 12.99
CA GLY A 338 0.45 -17.53 11.89
C GLY A 338 0.28 -19.04 11.97
N ARG A 339 0.36 -19.64 13.19
CA ARG A 339 0.09 -21.08 13.43
C ARG A 339 -1.37 -21.46 13.20
N ALA A 340 -2.29 -20.50 13.30
CA ALA A 340 -3.71 -20.67 13.01
C ALA A 340 -4.06 -20.36 11.56
N ASN A 341 -3.09 -20.21 10.65
CA ASN A 341 -3.28 -19.79 9.25
C ASN A 341 -3.94 -18.42 9.09
N ILE A 342 -3.71 -17.51 10.02
CA ILE A 342 -4.14 -16.10 9.92
C ILE A 342 -2.88 -15.23 9.80
N THR A 343 -2.70 -14.58 8.66
CA THR A 343 -1.53 -13.78 8.34
C THR A 343 -1.79 -12.30 8.65
N VAL A 344 -1.04 -11.76 9.62
CA VAL A 344 -1.07 -10.35 10.02
C VAL A 344 0.35 -9.78 10.00
N ASN A 345 0.53 -8.53 10.39
CA ASN A 345 1.87 -8.04 10.75
C ASN A 345 1.84 -7.29 12.08
N LYS A 346 2.88 -7.53 12.89
CA LYS A 346 3.11 -6.71 14.09
C LYS A 346 3.34 -5.25 13.71
N ASN A 347 2.87 -4.33 14.54
CA ASN A 347 2.95 -2.89 14.30
C ASN A 347 3.10 -2.13 15.62
N THR A 348 3.90 -1.05 15.59
CA THR A 348 3.98 -0.12 16.71
C THR A 348 2.63 0.57 16.92
N VAL A 349 2.26 0.80 18.17
CA VAL A 349 1.08 1.57 18.57
C VAL A 349 1.49 2.83 19.32
N PRO A 350 0.63 3.85 19.46
CA PRO A 350 0.96 5.05 20.24
C PRO A 350 1.41 4.69 21.67
N ASN A 351 2.50 5.31 22.13
CA ASN A 351 3.15 5.05 23.43
C ASN A 351 3.67 3.61 23.61
N ASP A 352 4.01 2.92 22.54
CA ASP A 352 4.48 1.53 22.56
C ASP A 352 5.72 1.39 23.47
N PRO A 353 5.66 0.55 24.53
CA PRO A 353 6.79 0.31 25.41
C PRO A 353 7.86 -0.61 24.82
N GLN A 354 7.57 -1.27 23.70
CA GLN A 354 8.43 -2.28 23.08
C GLN A 354 9.31 -1.66 21.97
N SER A 355 10.36 -2.38 21.60
CA SER A 355 11.17 -2.02 20.44
C SER A 355 10.41 -2.24 19.12
N PRO A 356 10.79 -1.58 18.02
CA PRO A 356 10.17 -1.79 16.71
C PRO A 356 10.23 -3.22 16.16
N PHE A 357 11.11 -4.08 16.70
CA PHE A 357 11.23 -5.50 16.33
C PHE A 357 10.26 -6.41 17.08
N VAL A 358 9.70 -5.92 18.20
CA VAL A 358 8.77 -6.66 19.06
C VAL A 358 7.37 -6.11 18.94
N THR A 359 7.19 -4.78 19.15
CA THR A 359 5.96 -4.01 19.13
C THR A 359 4.90 -4.48 20.13
N SER A 360 3.87 -3.68 20.36
CA SER A 360 2.73 -4.04 21.22
C SER A 360 1.41 -4.01 20.46
N GLY A 361 1.44 -4.11 19.14
CA GLY A 361 0.23 -4.12 18.34
C GLY A 361 0.29 -4.93 17.07
N LEU A 362 -0.86 -5.03 16.42
CA LEU A 362 -1.05 -5.63 15.11
C LEU A 362 -1.67 -4.62 14.16
N ARG A 363 -1.26 -4.64 12.89
CA ARG A 363 -1.98 -3.97 11.81
C ARG A 363 -2.80 -5.01 11.06
N ILE A 364 -4.10 -4.77 10.95
CA ILE A 364 -5.05 -5.64 10.26
C ILE A 364 -5.70 -4.86 9.13
N GLY A 365 -5.79 -5.47 7.96
CA GLY A 365 -6.45 -4.91 6.77
C GLY A 365 -7.29 -5.95 6.04
N THR A 366 -8.25 -5.49 5.26
CA THR A 366 -9.28 -6.34 4.66
C THR A 366 -9.28 -6.46 3.13
N PRO A 367 -8.35 -5.85 2.36
CA PRO A 367 -8.42 -5.90 0.90
C PRO A 367 -8.35 -7.32 0.33
N ALA A 368 -7.40 -8.14 0.77
CA ALA A 368 -7.20 -9.51 0.28
C ALA A 368 -8.38 -10.42 0.61
N SER A 369 -8.83 -10.41 1.87
CA SER A 369 -9.99 -11.18 2.31
C SER A 369 -11.29 -10.76 1.61
N THR A 370 -11.47 -9.47 1.32
CA THR A 370 -12.59 -8.97 0.53
C THR A 370 -12.49 -9.43 -0.94
N THR A 371 -11.28 -9.45 -1.52
CA THR A 371 -11.07 -9.95 -2.88
C THR A 371 -11.45 -11.42 -3.02
N ARG A 372 -11.18 -12.25 -2.02
CA ARG A 372 -11.59 -13.67 -2.02
C ARG A 372 -13.09 -13.87 -1.76
N GLY A 373 -13.84 -12.80 -1.40
CA GLY A 373 -15.30 -12.83 -1.30
C GLY A 373 -15.86 -12.73 0.12
N PHE A 374 -15.03 -12.51 1.14
CA PHE A 374 -15.51 -12.33 2.51
C PHE A 374 -16.31 -11.04 2.66
N LYS A 375 -17.37 -11.13 3.44
CA LYS A 375 -18.23 -10.01 3.86
C LYS A 375 -18.23 -9.88 5.39
N GLU A 376 -19.08 -9.02 5.90
CA GLU A 376 -19.11 -8.67 7.32
C GLU A 376 -19.33 -9.87 8.25
N ALA A 377 -20.08 -10.90 7.81
CA ALA A 377 -20.32 -12.12 8.60
C ALA A 377 -19.03 -12.90 8.79
N GLU A 378 -18.32 -13.23 7.69
CA GLU A 378 -17.05 -13.95 7.72
C GLU A 378 -15.99 -13.14 8.49
N MET A 379 -15.95 -11.82 8.27
CA MET A 379 -14.98 -10.95 8.95
C MET A 379 -15.24 -10.85 10.46
N SER A 380 -16.50 -10.93 10.90
CA SER A 380 -16.86 -10.98 12.33
C SER A 380 -16.44 -12.31 12.97
N GLU A 381 -16.61 -13.44 12.25
CA GLU A 381 -16.14 -14.75 12.71
C GLU A 381 -14.62 -14.78 12.85
N VAL A 382 -13.90 -14.31 11.83
CA VAL A 382 -12.43 -14.25 11.84
C VAL A 382 -11.93 -13.35 12.99
N ALA A 383 -12.54 -12.19 13.20
CA ALA A 383 -12.21 -11.31 14.33
C ALA A 383 -12.43 -12.01 15.68
N SER A 384 -13.51 -12.76 15.83
CA SER A 384 -13.77 -13.53 17.05
C SER A 384 -12.72 -14.61 17.28
N TRP A 385 -12.32 -15.35 16.24
CA TRP A 385 -11.25 -16.37 16.34
C TRP A 385 -9.89 -15.76 16.71
N ILE A 386 -9.58 -14.57 16.16
CA ILE A 386 -8.37 -13.83 16.56
C ILE A 386 -8.46 -13.48 18.06
N CYS A 387 -9.60 -12.98 18.53
CA CYS A 387 -9.79 -12.66 19.94
C CYS A 387 -9.64 -13.89 20.84
N ASP A 388 -10.19 -15.06 20.44
CA ASP A 388 -10.06 -16.31 21.20
C ASP A 388 -8.58 -16.71 21.37
N ILE A 389 -7.75 -16.57 20.30
CA ILE A 389 -6.30 -16.82 20.38
C ILE A 389 -5.62 -15.77 21.28
N LEU A 390 -5.99 -14.50 21.18
CA LEU A 390 -5.39 -13.43 21.99
C LEU A 390 -5.78 -13.52 23.47
N ASP A 391 -6.90 -14.14 23.80
CA ASP A 391 -7.32 -14.39 25.17
C ASP A 391 -6.54 -15.53 25.82
N GLU A 392 -6.11 -16.53 25.02
CA GLU A 392 -5.33 -17.70 25.46
C GLU A 392 -4.14 -17.98 24.51
N ILE A 393 -3.22 -17.05 24.42
CA ILE A 393 -2.15 -16.98 23.40
C ILE A 393 -1.26 -18.24 23.30
N ASN A 394 -1.13 -19.00 24.36
CA ASN A 394 -0.31 -20.22 24.44
C ASN A 394 -1.14 -21.52 24.38
N ASN A 395 -2.45 -21.44 24.13
CA ASN A 395 -3.33 -22.60 24.08
C ASN A 395 -3.30 -23.23 22.67
N GLU A 396 -2.51 -24.29 22.50
CA GLU A 396 -2.35 -25.00 21.22
C GLU A 396 -3.65 -25.67 20.74
N GLU A 397 -4.58 -26.02 21.63
CA GLU A 397 -5.88 -26.61 21.26
C GLU A 397 -6.74 -25.56 20.54
N ILE A 398 -6.83 -24.33 21.09
CA ILE A 398 -7.54 -23.22 20.47
C ILE A 398 -6.91 -22.85 19.12
N ILE A 399 -5.57 -22.74 19.06
CA ILE A 399 -4.85 -22.42 17.82
C ILE A 399 -5.14 -23.48 16.74
N SER A 400 -5.13 -24.76 17.11
CA SER A 400 -5.43 -25.85 16.17
C SER A 400 -6.90 -25.85 15.72
N GLU A 401 -7.84 -25.61 16.64
CA GLU A 401 -9.26 -25.51 16.32
C GLU A 401 -9.54 -24.33 15.37
N VAL A 402 -8.94 -23.17 15.63
CA VAL A 402 -9.07 -21.99 14.77
C VAL A 402 -8.46 -22.28 13.39
N ARG A 403 -7.30 -22.93 13.32
CA ARG A 403 -6.69 -23.31 12.02
C ARG A 403 -7.63 -24.18 11.17
N ASP A 404 -8.32 -25.15 11.79
CA ASP A 404 -9.27 -25.99 11.07
C ASP A 404 -10.50 -25.19 10.60
N LYS A 405 -10.99 -24.26 11.42
CA LYS A 405 -12.05 -23.31 11.05
C LYS A 405 -11.63 -22.40 9.87
N VAL A 406 -10.38 -21.89 9.91
CA VAL A 406 -9.81 -21.07 8.83
C VAL A 406 -9.77 -21.85 7.52
N LYS A 407 -9.26 -23.08 7.51
CA LYS A 407 -9.24 -23.93 6.30
C LYS A 407 -10.65 -24.21 5.78
N ALA A 408 -11.59 -24.54 6.68
CA ALA A 408 -12.98 -24.79 6.32
C ALA A 408 -13.66 -23.54 5.74
N LEU A 409 -13.33 -22.34 6.22
CA LEU A 409 -13.84 -21.09 5.67
C LEU A 409 -13.19 -20.81 4.31
N CYS A 410 -11.86 -20.88 4.22
CA CYS A 410 -11.11 -20.63 3.00
C CYS A 410 -11.56 -21.51 1.83
N SER A 411 -11.87 -22.79 2.08
CA SER A 411 -12.34 -23.72 1.04
C SER A 411 -13.67 -23.32 0.39
N LYS A 412 -14.47 -22.48 1.06
CA LYS A 412 -15.72 -21.93 0.49
C LYS A 412 -15.50 -20.69 -0.40
N PHE A 413 -14.32 -20.09 -0.29
CA PHE A 413 -13.94 -18.85 -0.96
C PHE A 413 -12.56 -18.98 -1.60
N PRO A 414 -12.39 -19.83 -2.63
CA PRO A 414 -11.10 -20.03 -3.26
C PRO A 414 -10.60 -18.77 -3.97
N VAL A 415 -9.27 -18.61 -4.06
CA VAL A 415 -8.61 -17.45 -4.67
C VAL A 415 -8.33 -17.69 -6.15
N TYR A 416 -7.91 -18.93 -6.52
CA TYR A 416 -7.37 -19.24 -7.85
C TYR A 416 -8.23 -20.20 -8.68
N SER A 417 -9.36 -20.65 -8.18
CA SER A 417 -10.24 -21.60 -8.90
C SER A 417 -11.25 -20.91 -9.81
#